data_c7e54a4deb84c52f3979c77d9723a164
#
_entry.id   c7e54a4deb84c52f3979c77d9723a164
#
_cell.length_a   1.000
_cell.length_b   1.000
_cell.length_c   1.000
_cell.angle_alpha   90.00
_cell.angle_beta   90.00
_cell.angle_gamma   90.00
#
_symmetry.space_group_name_H-M   'P 1'
#
loop_
_entity.id
_entity.type
_entity.pdbx_description
1 polymer ?
#
loop_
_entity_poly.entity_id
_entity_poly.type
_entity_poly.pdbx_seq_one_letter_code
_entity_poly.pdbx_strand_id
1 'polypeptide(L)'
;MKQIIFKSLIVRTLAFVMLMMCAVPASAQYYMNVYKNDGQKYQFLVSDIDSVSITQDIINNSHNGYEYVDLGLPSGLKWATCNVGAESPEDYGDYFAWGETSPKSDYGWETYKFRTSGNDLENVKFSKYNTDSDYGPIDIKTTLDLIDDAARTNWGGSWRMPTRAEQDELREKCTWTWTTLNGINGYKVTSKSNGNSIFLPAAGYRGSSDVTYAGSYGYYW
;
A
#
# COMPACT_ATOMS: atom_id res chain seq x y z
N MET A 1 19.98 -6.53 42.92
CA MET A 1 19.39 -6.95 41.63
C MET A 1 18.42 -5.87 41.20
N LYS A 2 18.78 -5.03 40.24
CA LYS A 2 17.85 -4.05 39.64
C LYS A 2 17.49 -4.55 38.25
N GLN A 3 16.24 -4.94 38.08
CA GLN A 3 15.68 -5.33 36.80
C GLN A 3 15.18 -4.07 36.09
N ILE A 4 15.75 -3.77 34.95
CA ILE A 4 15.24 -2.71 34.08
C ILE A 4 14.29 -3.35 33.11
N ILE A 5 12.99 -3.10 33.29
CA ILE A 5 11.94 -3.58 32.37
C ILE A 5 11.69 -2.48 31.37
N PHE A 6 12.07 -2.71 30.13
CA PHE A 6 11.60 -1.89 29.02
C PHE A 6 10.19 -2.32 28.62
N LYS A 7 9.20 -1.43 28.79
CA LYS A 7 7.86 -1.66 28.27
C LYS A 7 7.91 -1.59 26.74
N SER A 8 7.61 -2.71 26.14
CA SER A 8 7.59 -2.97 24.73
C SER A 8 6.54 -2.13 24.00
N LEU A 9 6.98 -1.39 23.01
CA LEU A 9 6.16 -1.07 21.85
C LEU A 9 6.28 -2.29 20.91
N ILE A 10 5.15 -2.82 20.42
CA ILE A 10 5.10 -4.08 19.70
C ILE A 10 5.74 -3.91 18.33
N VAL A 11 7.00 -4.32 18.22
CA VAL A 11 7.67 -4.53 16.94
C VAL A 11 7.92 -6.03 16.83
N ARG A 12 7.38 -6.67 15.80
CA ARG A 12 7.54 -8.11 15.53
C ARG A 12 8.95 -8.47 15.03
N THR A 13 9.96 -7.97 15.72
CA THR A 13 11.33 -8.46 15.63
C THR A 13 11.96 -8.22 16.98
N LEU A 14 11.80 -9.16 17.91
CA LEU A 14 12.38 -9.05 19.24
C LEU A 14 13.85 -9.45 19.19
N ALA A 15 14.75 -8.46 19.22
CA ALA A 15 16.07 -8.67 19.76
C ALA A 15 16.01 -8.39 21.27
N PHE A 16 16.08 -9.42 22.11
CA PHE A 16 16.18 -9.26 23.56
C PHE A 16 17.62 -8.90 23.91
N VAL A 17 17.86 -7.71 24.45
CA VAL A 17 19.13 -7.35 25.10
C VAL A 17 18.93 -7.54 26.61
N MET A 18 19.54 -8.57 27.18
CA MET A 18 19.54 -8.81 28.61
C MET A 18 20.88 -8.36 29.20
N LEU A 19 20.88 -7.26 29.90
CA LEU A 19 22.05 -6.77 30.65
C LEU A 19 21.94 -7.28 32.10
N MET A 20 22.77 -8.25 32.48
CA MET A 20 22.94 -8.69 33.85
C MET A 20 24.13 -7.97 34.48
N MET A 21 23.87 -7.05 35.39
CA MET A 21 24.92 -6.47 36.26
C MET A 21 24.92 -7.21 37.61
N CYS A 22 25.89 -8.10 37.82
CA CYS A 22 26.30 -8.59 39.14
C CYS A 22 27.57 -7.87 39.57
N ALA A 23 27.70 -7.51 40.85
CA ALA A 23 28.98 -7.02 41.42
C ALA A 23 30.02 -8.12 41.35
N VAL A 24 31.09 -7.92 40.59
CA VAL A 24 32.09 -8.96 40.28
C VAL A 24 33.48 -8.34 40.35
N PRO A 25 34.53 -9.13 40.69
CA PRO A 25 35.89 -8.65 40.84
C PRO A 25 36.47 -8.05 39.55
N ALA A 26 37.50 -7.21 39.70
CA ALA A 26 38.07 -6.35 38.65
C ALA A 26 38.60 -7.02 37.38
N SER A 27 38.39 -8.33 37.21
CA SER A 27 38.77 -9.15 36.04
C SER A 27 37.59 -9.72 35.26
N ALA A 28 36.36 -9.35 35.58
CA ALA A 28 35.20 -9.93 34.88
C ALA A 28 34.92 -9.24 33.53
N GLN A 29 34.85 -10.03 32.51
CA GLN A 29 34.47 -9.60 31.18
C GLN A 29 32.92 -9.72 31.04
N TYR A 30 32.29 -8.64 30.62
CA TYR A 30 30.83 -8.60 30.35
C TYR A 30 30.61 -8.77 28.87
N TYR A 31 29.60 -9.57 28.52
CA TYR A 31 29.22 -9.81 27.14
C TYR A 31 27.75 -9.43 26.89
N MET A 32 27.53 -8.72 25.83
CA MET A 32 26.18 -8.53 25.26
C MET A 32 25.87 -9.69 24.30
N ASN A 33 24.75 -10.35 24.50
CA ASN A 33 24.28 -11.41 23.62
C ASN A 33 23.09 -10.91 22.81
N VAL A 34 23.17 -11.02 21.50
CA VAL A 34 22.10 -10.71 20.55
C VAL A 34 21.63 -12.03 19.93
N TYR A 35 20.34 -12.33 20.06
CA TYR A 35 19.72 -13.51 19.48
C TYR A 35 18.86 -13.10 18.29
N LYS A 36 19.06 -13.73 17.14
CA LYS A 36 18.16 -13.61 16.00
C LYS A 36 16.95 -14.55 16.14
N ASN A 37 15.86 -14.25 15.42
CA ASN A 37 14.67 -15.10 15.40
C ASN A 37 14.91 -16.50 14.79
N ASP A 38 15.99 -16.67 14.02
CA ASP A 38 16.45 -17.95 13.46
C ASP A 38 17.27 -18.80 14.44
N GLY A 39 17.42 -18.32 15.68
CA GLY A 39 18.20 -19.00 16.74
C GLY A 39 19.69 -18.71 16.73
N GLN A 40 20.20 -17.92 15.79
CA GLN A 40 21.63 -17.52 15.79
C GLN A 40 21.92 -16.57 16.96
N LYS A 41 23.07 -16.79 17.61
CA LYS A 41 23.57 -15.97 18.71
C LYS A 41 24.83 -15.24 18.30
N TYR A 42 24.85 -13.95 18.55
CA TYR A 42 26.05 -13.11 18.46
C TYR A 42 26.44 -12.66 19.87
N GLN A 43 27.74 -12.62 20.14
CA GLN A 43 28.29 -12.23 21.43
C GLN A 43 29.32 -11.12 21.22
N PHE A 44 29.18 -10.03 21.95
CA PHE A 44 30.06 -8.87 21.91
C PHE A 44 30.60 -8.59 23.30
N LEU A 45 31.90 -8.29 23.42
CA LEU A 45 32.47 -7.84 24.66
C LEU A 45 32.00 -6.41 24.95
N VAL A 46 31.45 -6.17 26.14
CA VAL A 46 30.84 -4.86 26.46
C VAL A 46 31.87 -3.73 26.46
N SER A 47 33.13 -4.02 26.80
CA SER A 47 34.24 -3.04 26.71
C SER A 47 34.53 -2.54 25.28
N ASP A 48 34.11 -3.28 24.28
CA ASP A 48 34.37 -2.97 22.86
C ASP A 48 33.14 -2.23 22.22
N ILE A 49 32.17 -1.89 23.05
CA ILE A 49 30.91 -1.27 22.60
C ILE A 49 30.85 0.16 23.11
N ASP A 50 31.11 1.13 22.25
CA ASP A 50 31.02 2.55 22.57
C ASP A 50 29.54 3.04 22.64
N SER A 51 28.68 2.47 21.80
CA SER A 51 27.25 2.78 21.79
C SER A 51 26.44 1.65 21.18
N VAL A 52 25.22 1.48 21.64
CA VAL A 52 24.21 0.60 21.00
C VAL A 52 23.10 1.48 20.47
N SER A 53 22.99 1.56 19.14
CA SER A 53 21.82 2.14 18.48
C SER A 53 20.97 1.01 17.92
N ILE A 54 19.68 1.00 18.26
CA ILE A 54 18.70 0.14 17.59
C ILE A 54 18.08 0.99 16.49
N THR A 55 18.64 0.87 15.29
CA THR A 55 17.98 1.35 14.09
C THR A 55 17.06 0.25 13.62
N GLN A 56 15.77 0.55 13.53
CA GLN A 56 14.90 -0.25 12.69
C GLN A 56 15.36 0.03 11.25
N ASP A 57 16.04 -0.94 10.63
CA ASP A 57 16.08 -0.95 9.17
C ASP A 57 14.63 -1.10 8.74
N ILE A 58 14.01 0.03 8.45
CA ILE A 58 12.84 0.02 7.59
C ILE A 58 13.40 -0.56 6.29
N ILE A 59 13.13 -1.84 6.05
CA ILE A 59 13.21 -2.37 4.70
C ILE A 59 12.17 -1.51 3.97
N ASN A 60 12.63 -0.41 3.38
CA ASN A 60 11.79 0.41 2.53
C ASN A 60 11.45 -0.47 1.33
N ASN A 61 10.35 -1.21 1.48
CA ASN A 61 9.71 -1.88 0.37
C ASN A 61 9.20 -0.79 -0.56
N SER A 62 10.11 -0.25 -1.36
CA SER A 62 9.80 0.81 -2.32
C SER A 62 10.25 0.42 -3.72
N HIS A 63 9.49 0.88 -4.70
CA HIS A 63 9.81 0.78 -6.11
C HIS A 63 9.60 2.13 -6.76
N ASN A 64 10.64 2.62 -7.42
CA ASN A 64 10.66 3.95 -8.06
C ASN A 64 10.24 5.09 -7.12
N GLY A 65 10.63 5.02 -5.83
CA GLY A 65 10.34 6.04 -4.81
C GLY A 65 8.99 5.89 -4.10
N TYR A 66 8.15 4.93 -4.49
CA TYR A 66 6.85 4.68 -3.86
C TYR A 66 6.86 3.38 -3.07
N GLU A 67 6.29 3.42 -1.86
CA GLU A 67 6.28 2.28 -0.96
C GLU A 67 5.24 1.23 -1.36
N TYR A 68 5.56 -0.04 -1.08
CA TYR A 68 4.65 -1.15 -1.30
C TYR A 68 4.63 -2.12 -0.12
N VAL A 69 3.58 -2.92 -0.06
CA VAL A 69 3.44 -4.04 0.85
C VAL A 69 3.45 -5.34 0.07
N ASP A 70 4.24 -6.30 0.53
CA ASP A 70 4.14 -7.69 0.13
C ASP A 70 3.05 -8.37 0.95
N LEU A 71 1.90 -8.60 0.33
CA LEU A 71 0.78 -9.30 0.95
C LEU A 71 0.93 -10.84 0.86
N GLY A 72 2.00 -11.36 0.25
CA GLY A 72 2.19 -12.80 0.06
C GLY A 72 1.08 -13.44 -0.76
N LEU A 73 0.55 -12.71 -1.74
CA LEU A 73 -0.49 -13.21 -2.65
C LEU A 73 0.09 -14.23 -3.63
N PRO A 74 -0.69 -15.22 -4.10
CA PRO A 74 -0.25 -16.22 -5.06
C PRO A 74 0.38 -15.65 -6.34
N SER A 75 -0.11 -14.53 -6.84
CA SER A 75 0.47 -13.81 -7.99
C SER A 75 1.87 -13.26 -7.73
N GLY A 76 2.27 -13.09 -6.46
CA GLY A 76 3.51 -12.44 -6.07
C GLY A 76 3.51 -10.92 -6.23
N LEU A 77 2.38 -10.32 -6.59
CA LEU A 77 2.23 -8.88 -6.76
C LEU A 77 2.38 -8.13 -5.44
N LYS A 78 2.96 -6.94 -5.54
CA LYS A 78 3.09 -5.99 -4.43
C LYS A 78 2.04 -4.90 -4.60
N TRP A 79 1.47 -4.47 -3.49
CA TRP A 79 0.44 -3.43 -3.48
C TRP A 79 0.99 -2.14 -2.89
N ALA A 80 0.66 -1.02 -3.49
CA ALA A 80 1.07 0.28 -2.97
C ALA A 80 0.51 0.51 -1.56
N THR A 81 1.23 1.30 -0.76
CA THR A 81 0.78 1.69 0.59
C THR A 81 -0.30 2.76 0.56
N CYS A 82 -0.38 3.55 -0.51
CA CYS A 82 -1.32 4.66 -0.68
C CYS A 82 -1.82 4.77 -2.13
N ASN A 83 -2.82 5.59 -2.35
CA ASN A 83 -3.35 5.91 -3.67
C ASN A 83 -2.40 6.81 -4.47
N VAL A 84 -2.53 6.82 -5.80
CA VAL A 84 -1.82 7.80 -6.65
C VAL A 84 -2.22 9.21 -6.25
N GLY A 85 -1.22 10.09 -6.06
CA GLY A 85 -1.43 11.46 -5.59
C GLY A 85 -1.58 11.61 -4.06
N ALA A 86 -1.53 10.51 -3.29
CA ALA A 86 -1.55 10.53 -1.83
C ALA A 86 -0.13 10.47 -1.26
N GLU A 87 0.07 11.09 -0.08
CA GLU A 87 1.32 11.04 0.68
C GLU A 87 1.26 10.01 1.83
N SER A 88 0.05 9.64 2.26
CA SER A 88 -0.18 8.67 3.33
C SER A 88 -1.31 7.69 2.99
N PRO A 89 -1.39 6.52 3.66
CA PRO A 89 -2.40 5.50 3.37
C PRO A 89 -3.85 5.96 3.55
N GLU A 90 -4.10 6.92 4.44
CA GLU A 90 -5.42 7.46 4.71
C GLU A 90 -5.85 8.56 3.76
N ASP A 91 -4.93 9.14 2.99
CA ASP A 91 -5.25 10.17 2.01
C ASP A 91 -6.03 9.57 0.83
N TYR A 92 -7.01 10.32 0.35
CA TYR A 92 -7.84 9.88 -0.78
C TYR A 92 -7.06 9.79 -2.08
N GLY A 93 -6.02 10.61 -2.24
CA GLY A 93 -5.26 10.74 -3.48
C GLY A 93 -6.05 11.43 -4.60
N ASP A 94 -5.56 11.26 -5.80
CA ASP A 94 -6.17 11.82 -6.99
C ASP A 94 -7.26 10.91 -7.56
N TYR A 95 -8.21 11.51 -8.27
CA TYR A 95 -9.27 10.79 -8.98
C TYR A 95 -8.92 10.73 -10.48
N PHE A 96 -9.16 9.58 -11.07
CA PHE A 96 -8.90 9.33 -12.48
C PHE A 96 -10.12 8.69 -13.16
N ALA A 97 -10.47 9.15 -14.34
CA ALA A 97 -11.35 8.38 -15.19
C ALA A 97 -10.56 7.22 -15.83
N TRP A 98 -11.24 6.15 -16.20
CA TRP A 98 -10.60 4.97 -16.78
C TRP A 98 -9.75 5.33 -18.01
N GLY A 99 -8.46 5.02 -17.96
CA GLY A 99 -7.52 5.34 -19.03
C GLY A 99 -7.05 6.80 -19.11
N GLU A 100 -7.39 7.62 -18.12
CA GLU A 100 -6.85 8.97 -17.98
C GLU A 100 -5.73 8.98 -16.94
N THR A 101 -4.69 9.76 -17.18
CA THR A 101 -3.45 9.73 -16.38
C THR A 101 -3.20 11.01 -15.60
N SER A 102 -4.11 11.97 -15.69
CA SER A 102 -4.07 13.23 -14.94
C SER A 102 -5.44 13.49 -14.29
N PRO A 103 -5.45 14.02 -13.06
CA PRO A 103 -6.70 14.49 -12.46
C PRO A 103 -7.26 15.68 -13.21
N LYS A 104 -8.59 15.87 -13.12
CA LYS A 104 -9.28 16.99 -13.75
C LYS A 104 -10.41 17.51 -12.85
N SER A 105 -10.98 18.66 -13.20
CA SER A 105 -12.04 19.30 -12.41
C SER A 105 -13.43 18.75 -12.70
N ASP A 106 -13.65 18.23 -13.91
CA ASP A 106 -14.93 17.69 -14.36
C ASP A 106 -14.75 16.29 -14.94
N TYR A 107 -15.51 15.32 -14.42
CA TYR A 107 -15.52 13.91 -14.81
C TYR A 107 -16.79 13.52 -15.58
N GLY A 108 -17.56 14.50 -16.08
CA GLY A 108 -18.67 14.26 -16.97
C GLY A 108 -18.24 13.63 -18.30
N TRP A 109 -19.18 13.01 -18.98
CA TRP A 109 -18.90 12.35 -20.27
C TRP A 109 -18.30 13.30 -21.31
N GLU A 110 -18.64 14.58 -21.28
CA GLU A 110 -18.14 15.58 -22.23
C GLU A 110 -16.62 15.77 -22.18
N THR A 111 -16.02 15.53 -21.00
CA THR A 111 -14.60 15.72 -20.76
C THR A 111 -13.82 14.41 -20.86
N TYR A 112 -14.47 13.26 -21.07
CA TYR A 112 -13.80 11.97 -21.09
C TYR A 112 -12.93 11.79 -22.35
N LYS A 113 -11.67 11.41 -22.13
CA LYS A 113 -10.61 11.33 -23.15
C LYS A 113 -10.98 10.46 -24.35
N PHE A 114 -11.64 9.34 -24.14
CA PHE A 114 -11.96 8.37 -25.20
C PHE A 114 -13.37 8.52 -25.75
N ARG A 115 -14.11 9.54 -25.32
CA ARG A 115 -15.41 9.86 -25.89
C ARG A 115 -15.26 10.39 -27.32
N THR A 116 -16.12 9.92 -28.22
CA THR A 116 -16.21 10.42 -29.60
C THR A 116 -17.49 11.21 -29.86
N SER A 117 -18.59 10.86 -29.18
CA SER A 117 -19.87 11.58 -29.25
C SER A 117 -20.78 11.20 -28.08
N GLY A 118 -21.92 11.91 -27.95
CA GLY A 118 -22.90 11.69 -26.89
C GLY A 118 -22.43 12.29 -25.54
N ASN A 119 -23.38 12.74 -24.70
CA ASN A 119 -23.08 13.45 -23.45
C ASN A 119 -23.69 12.77 -22.23
N ASP A 120 -24.35 11.64 -22.41
CA ASP A 120 -24.98 10.85 -21.37
C ASP A 120 -24.79 9.36 -21.63
N LEU A 121 -25.16 8.53 -20.65
CA LEU A 121 -24.97 7.09 -20.70
C LEU A 121 -25.74 6.40 -21.83
N GLU A 122 -26.83 6.98 -22.31
CA GLU A 122 -27.67 6.36 -23.35
C GLU A 122 -27.10 6.55 -24.76
N ASN A 123 -26.33 7.63 -24.98
CA ASN A 123 -25.86 8.01 -26.32
C ASN A 123 -24.34 8.16 -26.46
N VAL A 124 -23.57 8.02 -25.37
CA VAL A 124 -22.11 8.15 -25.41
C VAL A 124 -21.48 7.08 -26.30
N LYS A 125 -20.45 7.47 -27.07
CA LYS A 125 -19.62 6.55 -27.87
C LYS A 125 -18.16 6.71 -27.52
N PHE A 126 -17.44 5.60 -27.56
CA PHE A 126 -16.03 5.53 -27.21
C PHE A 126 -15.16 5.10 -28.38
N SER A 127 -13.93 5.55 -28.38
CA SER A 127 -12.90 5.17 -29.36
C SER A 127 -11.98 4.06 -28.85
N LYS A 128 -11.99 3.77 -27.53
CA LYS A 128 -11.09 2.81 -26.89
C LYS A 128 -11.69 2.24 -25.61
N TYR A 129 -11.23 1.04 -25.20
CA TYR A 129 -11.70 0.32 -24.01
C TYR A 129 -13.19 0.00 -24.06
N ASN A 130 -13.66 -0.32 -25.24
CA ASN A 130 -15.07 -0.59 -25.49
C ASN A 130 -15.28 -2.08 -25.81
N THR A 131 -16.14 -2.71 -25.03
CA THR A 131 -16.51 -4.14 -25.18
C THR A 131 -17.92 -4.33 -25.72
N ASP A 132 -18.67 -3.24 -25.97
CA ASP A 132 -20.06 -3.26 -26.37
C ASP A 132 -20.28 -2.39 -27.63
N SER A 133 -20.86 -2.96 -28.67
CA SER A 133 -21.14 -2.30 -29.96
C SER A 133 -22.09 -1.09 -29.83
N ASP A 134 -22.93 -1.07 -28.80
CA ASP A 134 -23.86 0.04 -28.55
C ASP A 134 -23.10 1.33 -28.16
N TYR A 135 -21.86 1.21 -27.69
CA TYR A 135 -21.03 2.35 -27.33
C TYR A 135 -19.92 2.68 -28.34
N GLY A 136 -19.95 2.12 -29.55
CA GLY A 136 -18.99 2.42 -30.63
C GLY A 136 -18.14 1.23 -31.06
N PRO A 137 -17.00 1.48 -31.74
CA PRO A 137 -16.11 0.40 -32.16
C PRO A 137 -15.64 -0.45 -30.99
N ILE A 138 -15.71 -1.78 -31.14
CA ILE A 138 -15.27 -2.73 -30.13
C ILE A 138 -13.75 -2.96 -30.28
N ASP A 139 -12.99 -2.77 -29.19
CA ASP A 139 -11.57 -3.16 -29.10
C ASP A 139 -11.32 -4.29 -28.09
N ILE A 140 -12.37 -4.69 -27.33
CA ILE A 140 -12.34 -5.73 -26.29
C ILE A 140 -11.23 -5.58 -25.24
N LYS A 141 -10.61 -4.41 -25.13
CA LYS A 141 -9.57 -4.13 -24.13
C LYS A 141 -10.18 -3.94 -22.75
N THR A 142 -9.85 -4.81 -21.83
CA THR A 142 -10.26 -4.76 -20.42
C THR A 142 -9.10 -4.41 -19.48
N THR A 143 -7.90 -4.22 -20.03
CA THR A 143 -6.69 -3.81 -19.32
C THR A 143 -6.12 -2.57 -20.01
N LEU A 144 -5.66 -1.62 -19.23
CA LEU A 144 -5.10 -0.38 -19.75
C LEU A 144 -3.80 -0.61 -20.51
N ASP A 145 -3.63 0.09 -21.63
CA ASP A 145 -2.31 0.27 -22.23
C ASP A 145 -1.45 1.11 -21.28
N LEU A 146 -0.14 0.86 -21.25
CA LEU A 146 0.76 1.51 -20.27
C LEU A 146 0.74 3.06 -20.34
N ILE A 147 0.45 3.62 -21.51
CA ILE A 147 0.34 5.06 -21.71
C ILE A 147 -0.94 5.67 -21.14
N ASP A 148 -1.94 4.84 -20.88
CA ASP A 148 -3.24 5.22 -20.35
C ASP A 148 -3.41 4.79 -18.88
N ASP A 149 -2.35 4.25 -18.28
CA ASP A 149 -2.34 3.78 -16.90
C ASP A 149 -1.84 4.89 -15.97
N ALA A 150 -2.70 5.35 -15.05
CA ALA A 150 -2.40 6.44 -14.14
C ALA A 150 -1.24 6.11 -13.19
N ALA A 151 -1.18 4.90 -12.64
CA ALA A 151 -0.09 4.51 -11.75
C ALA A 151 1.24 4.43 -12.53
N ARG A 152 1.21 3.88 -13.75
CA ARG A 152 2.37 3.82 -14.61
C ARG A 152 2.90 5.21 -14.97
N THR A 153 2.01 6.12 -15.33
CA THR A 153 2.39 7.45 -15.80
C THR A 153 2.91 8.32 -14.65
N ASN A 154 2.27 8.26 -13.47
CA ASN A 154 2.63 9.12 -12.35
C ASN A 154 3.80 8.56 -11.52
N TRP A 155 3.90 7.25 -11.38
CA TRP A 155 4.93 6.60 -10.54
C TRP A 155 6.06 5.97 -11.33
N GLY A 156 5.84 5.65 -12.61
CA GLY A 156 6.85 5.04 -13.48
C GLY A 156 7.23 3.60 -13.07
N GLY A 157 8.43 3.18 -13.45
CA GLY A 157 8.94 1.85 -13.13
C GLY A 157 8.03 0.74 -13.64
N SER A 158 7.65 -0.22 -12.81
CA SER A 158 6.69 -1.30 -13.11
C SER A 158 5.32 -1.11 -12.44
N TRP A 159 5.07 0.06 -11.82
CA TRP A 159 3.77 0.39 -11.28
C TRP A 159 2.69 0.36 -12.38
N ARG A 160 1.52 -0.11 -12.03
CA ARG A 160 0.34 -0.11 -12.90
C ARG A 160 -0.94 -0.30 -12.10
N MET A 161 -2.05 0.02 -12.70
CA MET A 161 -3.37 -0.32 -12.16
C MET A 161 -3.54 -1.84 -12.09
N PRO A 162 -4.21 -2.38 -11.08
CA PRO A 162 -4.50 -3.81 -11.02
C PRO A 162 -5.54 -4.21 -12.07
N THR A 163 -5.44 -5.44 -12.53
CA THR A 163 -6.48 -6.07 -13.33
C THR A 163 -7.63 -6.56 -12.44
N ARG A 164 -8.78 -6.85 -13.06
CA ARG A 164 -9.91 -7.44 -12.33
C ARG A 164 -9.53 -8.73 -11.60
N ALA A 165 -8.77 -9.62 -12.24
CA ALA A 165 -8.33 -10.87 -11.61
C ALA A 165 -7.46 -10.63 -10.37
N GLU A 166 -6.61 -9.61 -10.39
CA GLU A 166 -5.77 -9.23 -9.25
C GLU A 166 -6.57 -8.58 -8.12
N GLN A 167 -7.60 -7.79 -8.46
CA GLN A 167 -8.56 -7.29 -7.48
C GLN A 167 -9.36 -8.44 -6.85
N ASP A 168 -9.79 -9.42 -7.64
CA ASP A 168 -10.49 -10.59 -7.12
C ASP A 168 -9.57 -11.44 -6.22
N GLU A 169 -8.30 -11.62 -6.58
CA GLU A 169 -7.30 -12.26 -5.72
C GLU A 169 -7.15 -11.53 -4.38
N LEU A 170 -7.04 -10.19 -4.40
CA LEU A 170 -6.96 -9.37 -3.18
C LEU A 170 -8.19 -9.59 -2.29
N ARG A 171 -9.39 -9.62 -2.89
CA ARG A 171 -10.65 -9.87 -2.17
C ARG A 171 -10.71 -11.26 -1.54
N GLU A 172 -10.26 -12.29 -2.25
CA GLU A 172 -10.30 -13.66 -1.78
C GLU A 172 -9.23 -14.01 -0.75
N LYS A 173 -8.01 -13.51 -0.94
CA LYS A 173 -6.83 -13.88 -0.14
C LYS A 173 -6.61 -12.98 1.07
N CYS A 174 -7.38 -11.91 1.22
CA CYS A 174 -7.29 -11.01 2.36
C CYS A 174 -8.59 -10.99 3.19
N THR A 175 -8.44 -10.56 4.44
CA THR A 175 -9.56 -10.21 5.33
C THR A 175 -9.77 -8.71 5.25
N TRP A 176 -11.00 -8.28 5.01
CA TRP A 176 -11.38 -6.88 4.86
C TRP A 176 -12.10 -6.43 6.14
N THR A 177 -11.51 -5.48 6.86
CA THR A 177 -12.06 -4.95 8.10
C THR A 177 -12.34 -3.46 7.94
N TRP A 178 -13.63 -3.08 8.02
CA TRP A 178 -14.00 -1.68 8.06
C TRP A 178 -13.48 -1.03 9.34
N THR A 179 -12.77 0.08 9.21
CA THR A 179 -12.13 0.76 10.34
C THR A 179 -11.81 2.21 9.99
N THR A 180 -11.15 2.90 10.91
CA THR A 180 -10.58 4.24 10.69
C THR A 180 -9.07 4.20 10.82
N LEU A 181 -8.38 4.96 9.98
CA LEU A 181 -6.96 5.27 10.10
C LEU A 181 -6.81 6.80 10.17
N ASN A 182 -6.25 7.32 11.24
CA ASN A 182 -6.09 8.77 11.48
C ASN A 182 -7.39 9.58 11.27
N GLY A 183 -8.54 8.99 11.65
CA GLY A 183 -9.86 9.62 11.51
C GLY A 183 -10.54 9.44 10.16
N ILE A 184 -9.88 8.81 9.19
CA ILE A 184 -10.45 8.53 7.85
C ILE A 184 -10.97 7.11 7.80
N ASN A 185 -12.23 6.95 7.38
CA ASN A 185 -12.87 5.66 7.20
C ASN A 185 -12.31 4.91 5.99
N GLY A 186 -12.28 3.58 6.09
CA GLY A 186 -11.83 2.73 4.99
C GLY A 186 -11.77 1.27 5.37
N TYR A 187 -11.18 0.48 4.50
CA TYR A 187 -10.91 -0.93 4.74
C TYR A 187 -9.43 -1.17 5.04
N LYS A 188 -9.15 -1.78 6.20
CA LYS A 188 -7.88 -2.47 6.42
C LYS A 188 -7.97 -3.83 5.74
N VAL A 189 -7.14 -4.04 4.73
CA VAL A 189 -7.07 -5.26 3.93
C VAL A 189 -5.85 -6.05 4.39
N THR A 190 -6.09 -7.13 5.15
CA THR A 190 -5.03 -7.91 5.81
C THR A 190 -4.88 -9.26 5.13
N SER A 191 -3.69 -9.57 4.67
CA SER A 191 -3.36 -10.86 4.08
C SER A 191 -3.60 -12.01 5.04
N LYS A 192 -4.27 -13.06 4.56
CA LYS A 192 -4.45 -14.33 5.30
C LYS A 192 -3.15 -15.16 5.32
N SER A 193 -2.21 -14.87 4.43
CA SER A 193 -0.95 -15.61 4.27
C SER A 193 0.12 -15.16 5.26
N ASN A 194 0.40 -13.85 5.35
CA ASN A 194 1.52 -13.32 6.13
C ASN A 194 1.13 -12.26 7.17
N GLY A 195 -0.15 -11.85 7.23
CA GLY A 195 -0.65 -10.86 8.16
C GLY A 195 -0.31 -9.41 7.82
N ASN A 196 0.41 -9.15 6.73
CA ASN A 196 0.66 -7.80 6.24
C ASN A 196 -0.64 -7.17 5.74
N SER A 197 -0.71 -5.85 5.77
CA SER A 197 -1.95 -5.16 5.41
C SER A 197 -1.69 -3.84 4.69
N ILE A 198 -2.65 -3.45 3.86
CA ILE A 198 -2.80 -2.11 3.30
C ILE A 198 -4.08 -1.49 3.83
N PHE A 199 -4.21 -0.17 3.68
CA PHE A 199 -5.44 0.56 3.97
C PHE A 199 -5.97 1.17 2.69
N LEU A 200 -7.27 0.97 2.42
CA LEU A 200 -7.98 1.55 1.29
C LEU A 200 -9.01 2.53 1.85
N PRO A 201 -8.77 3.85 1.77
CA PRO A 201 -9.69 4.84 2.30
C PRO A 201 -11.01 4.87 1.52
N ALA A 202 -12.09 5.21 2.21
CA ALA A 202 -13.39 5.41 1.60
C ALA A 202 -13.42 6.74 0.82
N ALA A 203 -12.70 6.80 -0.28
CA ALA A 203 -12.48 8.00 -1.06
C ALA A 203 -13.72 8.45 -1.88
N GLY A 204 -14.79 7.63 -1.94
CA GLY A 204 -15.91 7.91 -2.81
C GLY A 204 -15.55 7.77 -4.29
N TYR A 205 -16.27 8.50 -5.13
CA TYR A 205 -15.96 8.66 -6.55
C TYR A 205 -16.26 10.10 -7.01
N ARG A 206 -15.70 10.49 -8.13
CA ARG A 206 -16.07 11.72 -8.82
C ARG A 206 -16.94 11.44 -10.05
N GLY A 207 -18.14 12.06 -10.04
CA GLY A 207 -18.97 12.19 -11.23
C GLY A 207 -19.16 13.69 -11.49
N SER A 208 -18.85 14.18 -12.66
CA SER A 208 -18.76 15.62 -12.94
C SER A 208 -17.77 16.34 -11.99
N SER A 209 -18.18 17.44 -11.34
CA SER A 209 -17.30 18.25 -10.48
C SER A 209 -17.22 17.76 -9.03
N ASP A 210 -18.19 16.95 -8.58
CA ASP A 210 -18.38 16.65 -7.16
C ASP A 210 -17.82 15.28 -6.76
N VAL A 211 -17.34 15.19 -5.53
CA VAL A 211 -16.99 13.93 -4.87
C VAL A 211 -18.22 13.42 -4.12
N THR A 212 -18.61 12.20 -4.43
CA THR A 212 -19.78 11.56 -3.84
C THR A 212 -19.36 10.37 -3.01
N TYR A 213 -20.04 10.13 -1.87
CA TYR A 213 -19.84 9.02 -0.94
C TYR A 213 -18.46 8.94 -0.27
N ALA A 214 -17.66 10.02 -0.26
CA ALA A 214 -16.45 10.07 0.54
C ALA A 214 -16.77 9.80 2.03
N GLY A 215 -15.92 9.01 2.69
CA GLY A 215 -16.12 8.55 4.06
C GLY A 215 -17.08 7.36 4.22
N SER A 216 -17.78 6.95 3.16
CA SER A 216 -18.75 5.84 3.20
C SER A 216 -18.39 4.70 2.24
N TYR A 217 -17.91 5.01 1.07
CA TYR A 217 -17.52 4.02 0.04
C TYR A 217 -16.18 4.41 -0.61
N GLY A 218 -15.48 3.41 -1.15
CA GLY A 218 -14.32 3.61 -2.03
C GLY A 218 -14.57 2.91 -3.37
N TYR A 219 -14.30 3.59 -4.46
CA TYR A 219 -14.40 3.06 -5.82
C TYR A 219 -13.00 2.98 -6.42
N TYR A 220 -12.52 1.76 -6.58
CA TYR A 220 -11.16 1.46 -7.06
C TYR A 220 -11.23 0.71 -8.38
N TRP A 221 -10.38 1.14 -9.32
CA TRP A 221 -10.21 0.46 -10.60
C TRP A 221 -9.33 -0.77 -10.49
#